data_ad0498f85ff1228506c7275ff047a5eb
#
_entry.id   ad0498f85ff1228506c7275ff047a5eb
#
_cell.length_a   1.000
_cell.length_b   1.000
_cell.length_c   1.000
_cell.angle_alpha   90.00
_cell.angle_beta   90.00
_cell.angle_gamma   90.00
#
_symmetry.space_group_name_H-M   'P 1'
#
loop_
_entity.id
_entity.type
_entity.pdbx_description
1 polymer ?
#
loop_
_entity_poly.entity_id
_entity_poly.type
_entity_poly.pdbx_seq_one_letter_code
_entity_poly.pdbx_strand_id
1 'polypeptide(L)'
;MKKKITVMTKMERIAAAIRGDAVDTVPYSLWSHLPLIDLDPVKNAEQTYGFYKTYDVDILKTMNNGMYSVEDFGAVADYSEIAGGGAAKIVSTPVHRPKDWLDLEPVSVNAGALAREQEYLRLLLDKTRGTVPVIFTVFSPLTTAYKLCPDLMRHVAEGFGEEVKAGLRAITESTCALVQRVIEMGADGIFFATQLSSYAAGEESFYREYGMPYDLAVLSASSGWCNVLHAHGKDIMFPLLRKYPVQIFNWHAWESLPEIDEAQALTGKCIMAGLERMDITGGRKNEIEYRIYETLRQTGGRKVILSPGCVIRYPLNEEILAFVRKAKNEIEEKLLKAR
;
A
#
# COMPACT_ATOMS: atom_id res chain seq x y z
N MET A 1 36.50 18.06 -1.24
CA MET A 1 36.60 16.59 -1.16
C MET A 1 35.17 16.02 -1.22
N LYS A 2 34.77 15.33 -2.31
CA LYS A 2 33.48 14.61 -2.37
C LYS A 2 33.58 13.44 -1.35
N LYS A 3 32.74 13.47 -0.29
CA LYS A 3 32.61 12.32 0.62
C LYS A 3 32.16 11.12 -0.21
N LYS A 4 32.98 10.09 -0.31
CA LYS A 4 32.62 8.85 -0.96
C LYS A 4 31.45 8.26 -0.13
N ILE A 5 30.23 8.26 -0.65
CA ILE A 5 29.09 7.65 0.02
C ILE A 5 29.36 6.14 0.00
N THR A 6 29.41 5.52 1.15
CA THR A 6 29.58 4.07 1.29
C THR A 6 28.35 3.37 0.71
N VAL A 7 28.54 2.27 0.01
CA VAL A 7 27.43 1.44 -0.50
C VAL A 7 26.59 0.97 0.70
N MET A 8 25.31 1.27 0.65
CA MET A 8 24.34 0.93 1.70
C MET A 8 23.64 -0.40 1.39
N THR A 9 23.32 -1.14 2.42
CA THR A 9 22.30 -2.19 2.34
C THR A 9 20.92 -1.57 2.07
N LYS A 10 19.96 -2.36 1.58
CA LYS A 10 18.60 -1.85 1.36
C LYS A 10 17.93 -1.39 2.66
N MET A 11 18.19 -2.08 3.76
CA MET A 11 17.72 -1.67 5.10
C MET A 11 18.25 -0.28 5.48
N GLU A 12 19.56 -0.06 5.37
CA GLU A 12 20.19 1.23 5.65
C GLU A 12 19.69 2.33 4.71
N ARG A 13 19.53 2.03 3.42
CA ARG A 13 19.08 2.97 2.40
C ARG A 13 17.66 3.46 2.66
N ILE A 14 16.72 2.55 2.96
CA ILE A 14 15.34 2.91 3.28
C ILE A 14 15.29 3.69 4.60
N ALA A 15 16.00 3.25 5.63
CA ALA A 15 16.07 3.98 6.90
C ALA A 15 16.67 5.39 6.73
N ALA A 16 17.71 5.55 5.91
CA ALA A 16 18.30 6.85 5.58
C ALA A 16 17.30 7.74 4.80
N ALA A 17 16.61 7.17 3.81
CA ALA A 17 15.58 7.91 3.05
C ALA A 17 14.44 8.40 3.96
N ILE A 18 13.98 7.58 4.91
CA ILE A 18 12.94 7.98 5.87
C ILE A 18 13.40 9.18 6.73
N ARG A 19 14.65 9.16 7.23
CA ARG A 19 15.20 10.26 8.01
C ARG A 19 15.52 11.51 7.18
N GLY A 20 15.68 11.37 5.86
CA GLY A 20 16.13 12.41 4.95
C GLY A 20 17.66 12.55 4.87
N ASP A 21 18.37 11.53 5.31
CA ASP A 21 19.84 11.44 5.17
C ASP A 21 20.25 11.23 3.69
N ALA A 22 21.53 11.41 3.39
CA ALA A 22 22.06 11.09 2.07
C ALA A 22 22.05 9.59 1.85
N VAL A 23 21.64 9.17 0.67
CA VAL A 23 21.67 7.77 0.22
C VAL A 23 22.72 7.57 -0.87
N ASP A 24 23.20 6.36 -1.01
CA ASP A 24 24.14 5.97 -2.08
C ASP A 24 23.45 5.98 -3.46
N THR A 25 22.18 5.61 -3.50
CA THR A 25 21.27 5.72 -4.64
C THR A 25 19.85 5.93 -4.16
N VAL A 26 19.03 6.66 -4.92
CA VAL A 26 17.62 6.87 -4.57
C VAL A 26 16.89 5.52 -4.56
N PRO A 27 16.28 5.14 -3.43
CA PRO A 27 15.56 3.88 -3.35
C PRO A 27 14.32 3.89 -4.24
N TYR A 28 13.93 2.69 -4.69
CA TYR A 28 12.72 2.52 -5.48
C TYR A 28 11.97 1.23 -5.15
N SER A 29 10.69 1.20 -5.48
CA SER A 29 9.83 0.03 -5.36
C SER A 29 8.86 -0.07 -6.52
N LEU A 30 8.50 -1.29 -6.86
CA LEU A 30 7.45 -1.63 -7.80
C LEU A 30 6.59 -2.73 -7.20
N TRP A 31 5.30 -2.75 -7.51
CA TRP A 31 4.38 -3.82 -7.09
C TRP A 31 3.20 -3.99 -8.03
N SER A 32 2.62 -5.17 -7.99
CA SER A 32 1.43 -5.55 -8.76
C SER A 32 0.49 -6.40 -7.90
N HIS A 33 -0.62 -6.82 -8.47
CA HIS A 33 -1.32 -8.01 -8.04
C HIS A 33 -0.83 -9.20 -8.87
N LEU A 34 -0.88 -10.40 -8.29
CA LEU A 34 -0.53 -11.67 -8.92
C LEU A 34 -1.80 -12.54 -9.02
N PRO A 35 -2.72 -12.22 -9.94
CA PRO A 35 -4.04 -12.83 -9.98
C PRO A 35 -3.98 -14.35 -10.03
N LEU A 36 -4.83 -15.04 -9.25
CA LEU A 36 -4.90 -16.49 -9.02
C LEU A 36 -3.68 -17.08 -8.29
N ILE A 37 -2.49 -16.52 -8.48
CA ILE A 37 -1.27 -16.94 -7.77
C ILE A 37 -1.38 -16.52 -6.30
N ASP A 38 -1.94 -15.34 -6.03
CA ASP A 38 -2.11 -14.76 -4.69
C ASP A 38 -3.10 -15.51 -3.77
N LEU A 39 -3.82 -16.50 -4.29
CA LEU A 39 -4.63 -17.43 -3.50
C LEU A 39 -3.82 -18.61 -2.92
N ASP A 40 -2.60 -18.83 -3.43
CA ASP A 40 -1.69 -19.90 -2.98
C ASP A 40 -0.48 -19.22 -2.29
N PRO A 41 -0.33 -19.31 -0.96
CA PRO A 41 0.72 -18.61 -0.24
C PRO A 41 2.14 -19.02 -0.66
N VAL A 42 2.34 -20.26 -1.08
CA VAL A 42 3.65 -20.75 -1.54
C VAL A 42 4.00 -20.11 -2.89
N LYS A 43 3.10 -20.18 -3.86
CA LYS A 43 3.30 -19.58 -5.18
C LYS A 43 3.43 -18.07 -5.10
N ASN A 44 2.62 -17.42 -4.26
CA ASN A 44 2.69 -15.98 -4.06
C ASN A 44 4.04 -15.56 -3.48
N ALA A 45 4.55 -16.28 -2.48
CA ALA A 45 5.88 -16.01 -1.91
C ALA A 45 7.02 -16.23 -2.92
N GLU A 46 6.92 -17.27 -3.75
CA GLU A 46 7.90 -17.54 -4.80
C GLU A 46 7.92 -16.45 -5.87
N GLN A 47 6.75 -16.07 -6.37
CA GLN A 47 6.63 -15.03 -7.41
C GLN A 47 7.03 -13.66 -6.87
N THR A 48 6.62 -13.29 -5.65
CA THR A 48 7.02 -12.02 -5.02
C THR A 48 8.51 -11.97 -4.77
N TYR A 49 9.12 -13.06 -4.32
CA TYR A 49 10.58 -13.15 -4.16
C TYR A 49 11.31 -13.11 -5.51
N GLY A 50 10.81 -13.80 -6.53
CA GLY A 50 11.31 -13.75 -7.91
C GLY A 50 11.27 -12.31 -8.45
N PHE A 51 10.16 -11.62 -8.26
CA PHE A 51 10.01 -10.20 -8.62
C PHE A 51 11.07 -9.33 -7.93
N TYR A 52 11.25 -9.50 -6.61
CA TYR A 52 12.31 -8.82 -5.86
C TYR A 52 13.70 -9.08 -6.45
N LYS A 53 14.03 -10.32 -6.76
CA LYS A 53 15.34 -10.69 -7.31
C LYS A 53 15.57 -10.13 -8.71
N THR A 54 14.53 -10.11 -9.55
CA THR A 54 14.61 -9.65 -10.93
C THR A 54 14.73 -8.14 -11.02
N TYR A 55 13.90 -7.43 -10.28
CA TYR A 55 13.85 -5.96 -10.36
C TYR A 55 14.67 -5.27 -9.27
N ASP A 56 15.17 -6.01 -8.27
CA ASP A 56 16.08 -5.53 -7.23
C ASP A 56 15.55 -4.31 -6.46
N VAL A 57 14.25 -4.31 -6.18
CA VAL A 57 13.58 -3.22 -5.44
C VAL A 57 14.17 -3.03 -4.04
N ASP A 58 14.12 -1.82 -3.51
CA ASP A 58 14.74 -1.46 -2.23
C ASP A 58 13.83 -1.66 -1.02
N ILE A 59 12.52 -1.73 -1.25
CA ILE A 59 11.49 -2.08 -0.28
C ILE A 59 10.47 -2.99 -0.93
N LEU A 60 10.10 -4.06 -0.26
CA LEU A 60 9.21 -5.08 -0.78
C LEU A 60 7.83 -4.98 -0.11
N LYS A 61 6.88 -4.43 -0.85
CA LYS A 61 5.47 -4.45 -0.45
C LYS A 61 4.89 -5.82 -0.78
N THR A 62 4.21 -6.45 0.17
CA THR A 62 3.53 -7.72 -0.08
C THR A 62 2.41 -7.57 -1.11
N MET A 63 2.31 -8.56 -2.01
CA MET A 63 1.34 -8.60 -3.11
C MET A 63 0.14 -9.48 -2.71
N ASN A 64 -0.52 -9.09 -1.61
CA ASN A 64 -1.65 -9.82 -1.05
C ASN A 64 -2.85 -9.87 -1.99
N ASN A 65 -3.67 -10.91 -1.86
CA ASN A 65 -4.98 -10.96 -2.50
C ASN A 65 -5.86 -9.80 -2.03
N GLY A 66 -6.50 -9.10 -2.95
CA GLY A 66 -7.28 -7.89 -2.63
C GLY A 66 -8.56 -8.14 -1.83
N MET A 67 -8.99 -9.41 -1.70
CA MET A 67 -10.24 -9.80 -1.01
C MET A 67 -10.00 -10.40 0.38
N TYR A 68 -8.75 -10.67 0.76
CA TYR A 68 -8.43 -11.34 2.02
C TYR A 68 -9.07 -10.68 3.25
N SER A 69 -9.24 -9.36 3.23
CA SER A 69 -9.76 -8.60 4.37
C SER A 69 -11.27 -8.78 4.59
N VAL A 70 -11.99 -9.37 3.65
CA VAL A 70 -13.44 -9.57 3.71
C VAL A 70 -13.88 -11.04 3.69
N GLU A 71 -12.99 -11.96 3.24
CA GLU A 71 -13.33 -13.38 3.09
C GLU A 71 -13.76 -14.01 4.44
N ASP A 72 -12.98 -13.79 5.50
CA ASP A 72 -13.23 -14.39 6.81
C ASP A 72 -14.45 -13.77 7.52
N PHE A 73 -14.92 -12.60 7.09
CA PHE A 73 -16.20 -12.01 7.49
C PHE A 73 -17.39 -12.58 6.72
N GLY A 74 -17.17 -13.52 5.79
CA GLY A 74 -18.22 -14.20 5.05
C GLY A 74 -18.52 -13.62 3.67
N ALA A 75 -17.70 -12.69 3.15
CA ALA A 75 -17.83 -12.28 1.76
C ALA A 75 -17.33 -13.37 0.81
N VAL A 76 -18.05 -13.57 -0.28
CA VAL A 76 -17.66 -14.50 -1.35
C VAL A 76 -17.22 -13.72 -2.57
N ALA A 77 -16.01 -14.03 -3.06
CA ALA A 77 -15.46 -13.41 -4.25
C ALA A 77 -15.47 -14.38 -5.43
N ASP A 78 -15.81 -13.87 -6.62
CA ASP A 78 -15.66 -14.57 -7.90
C ASP A 78 -14.35 -14.11 -8.56
N TYR A 79 -13.53 -15.08 -8.89
CA TYR A 79 -12.23 -14.88 -9.53
C TYR A 79 -12.22 -15.32 -11.02
N SER A 80 -13.35 -15.71 -11.59
CA SER A 80 -13.44 -16.31 -12.92
C SER A 80 -12.94 -15.40 -14.06
N GLU A 81 -13.08 -14.09 -13.94
CA GLU A 81 -12.68 -13.13 -14.98
C GLU A 81 -11.19 -12.71 -14.90
N ILE A 82 -10.50 -13.04 -13.82
CA ILE A 82 -9.13 -12.55 -13.57
C ILE A 82 -8.14 -13.06 -14.63
N ALA A 83 -8.25 -14.32 -15.04
CA ALA A 83 -7.37 -14.90 -16.05
C ALA A 83 -7.45 -14.17 -17.39
N GLY A 84 -8.59 -13.53 -17.70
CA GLY A 84 -8.82 -12.72 -18.89
C GLY A 84 -8.48 -11.23 -18.71
N GLY A 85 -7.86 -10.82 -17.59
CA GLY A 85 -7.53 -9.42 -17.30
C GLY A 85 -8.61 -8.65 -16.55
N GLY A 86 -9.68 -9.31 -16.10
CA GLY A 86 -10.71 -8.74 -15.23
C GLY A 86 -10.24 -8.58 -13.78
N ALA A 87 -11.14 -8.15 -12.92
CA ALA A 87 -10.93 -8.03 -11.48
C ALA A 87 -11.78 -9.03 -10.70
N ALA A 88 -11.32 -9.41 -9.51
CA ALA A 88 -12.16 -10.15 -8.57
C ALA A 88 -13.42 -9.35 -8.23
N LYS A 89 -14.57 -10.00 -8.21
CA LYS A 89 -15.87 -9.42 -7.91
C LYS A 89 -16.44 -10.04 -6.65
N ILE A 90 -16.91 -9.22 -5.72
CA ILE A 90 -17.68 -9.71 -4.59
C ILE A 90 -19.08 -10.07 -5.09
N VAL A 91 -19.49 -11.31 -4.93
CA VAL A 91 -20.78 -11.85 -5.38
C VAL A 91 -21.77 -12.04 -4.24
N SER A 92 -21.28 -12.11 -3.00
CA SER A 92 -22.11 -12.16 -1.80
C SER A 92 -21.39 -11.52 -0.63
N THR A 93 -22.16 -10.85 0.23
CA THR A 93 -21.67 -10.23 1.47
C THR A 93 -22.56 -10.61 2.63
N PRO A 94 -22.07 -10.55 3.89
CA PRO A 94 -22.89 -10.86 5.07
C PRO A 94 -23.83 -9.71 5.47
N VAL A 95 -23.59 -8.48 5.01
CA VAL A 95 -24.34 -7.29 5.44
C VAL A 95 -25.26 -6.82 4.30
N HIS A 96 -26.56 -7.03 4.48
CA HIS A 96 -27.61 -6.62 3.54
C HIS A 96 -28.52 -5.54 4.12
N ARG A 97 -28.74 -5.55 5.43
CA ARG A 97 -29.62 -4.62 6.17
C ARG A 97 -28.81 -3.96 7.28
N PRO A 98 -29.23 -2.76 7.73
CA PRO A 98 -28.51 -2.04 8.78
C PRO A 98 -28.23 -2.85 10.05
N LYS A 99 -29.17 -3.72 10.45
CA LYS A 99 -28.99 -4.55 11.67
C LYS A 99 -27.96 -5.66 11.52
N ASP A 100 -27.66 -6.08 10.29
CA ASP A 100 -26.68 -7.16 10.04
C ASP A 100 -25.26 -6.73 10.45
N TRP A 101 -25.00 -5.42 10.60
CA TRP A 101 -23.76 -4.90 11.17
C TRP A 101 -23.49 -5.35 12.61
N LEU A 102 -24.56 -5.62 13.38
CA LEU A 102 -24.47 -6.08 14.77
C LEU A 102 -24.05 -7.54 14.90
N ASP A 103 -24.19 -8.30 13.80
CA ASP A 103 -23.85 -9.73 13.75
C ASP A 103 -22.39 -9.96 13.31
N LEU A 104 -21.67 -8.88 12.93
CA LEU A 104 -20.25 -8.99 12.62
C LEU A 104 -19.43 -9.12 13.91
N GLU A 105 -18.77 -10.26 14.04
CA GLU A 105 -17.83 -10.53 15.14
C GLU A 105 -16.37 -10.44 14.66
N PRO A 106 -15.42 -10.14 15.55
CA PRO A 106 -14.01 -10.24 15.21
C PRO A 106 -13.63 -11.64 14.73
N VAL A 107 -12.89 -11.70 13.63
CA VAL A 107 -12.44 -12.96 13.02
C VAL A 107 -11.06 -13.35 13.53
N SER A 108 -10.82 -14.65 13.60
CA SER A 108 -9.54 -15.20 14.06
C SER A 108 -8.44 -14.95 13.02
N VAL A 109 -7.33 -14.39 13.45
CA VAL A 109 -6.13 -14.25 12.60
C VAL A 109 -5.42 -15.59 12.33
N ASN A 110 -5.78 -16.65 13.04
CA ASN A 110 -5.14 -17.97 12.95
C ASN A 110 -5.88 -18.94 12.00
N ALA A 111 -6.87 -18.49 11.26
CA ALA A 111 -7.67 -19.29 10.35
C ALA A 111 -7.99 -18.51 9.07
N GLY A 112 -8.51 -19.20 8.06
CA GLY A 112 -9.08 -18.61 6.85
C GLY A 112 -8.09 -17.82 6.00
N ALA A 113 -8.57 -16.75 5.43
CA ALA A 113 -7.80 -15.86 4.55
C ALA A 113 -6.70 -15.12 5.31
N LEU A 114 -6.97 -14.68 6.56
CA LEU A 114 -5.95 -14.01 7.37
C LEU A 114 -4.75 -14.93 7.67
N ALA A 115 -4.98 -16.20 7.97
CA ALA A 115 -3.90 -17.18 8.15
C ALA A 115 -3.16 -17.47 6.82
N ARG A 116 -3.86 -17.54 5.69
CA ARG A 116 -3.25 -17.69 4.35
C ARG A 116 -2.27 -16.56 4.06
N GLU A 117 -2.65 -15.31 4.29
CA GLU A 117 -1.78 -14.16 4.05
C GLU A 117 -0.59 -14.10 5.02
N GLN A 118 -0.75 -14.58 6.25
CA GLN A 118 0.37 -14.73 7.19
C GLN A 118 1.35 -15.82 6.75
N GLU A 119 0.86 -16.95 6.25
CA GLU A 119 1.73 -17.99 5.71
C GLU A 119 2.51 -17.49 4.49
N TYR A 120 1.87 -16.72 3.61
CA TYR A 120 2.56 -16.01 2.52
C TYR A 120 3.68 -15.12 3.05
N LEU A 121 3.40 -14.28 4.05
CA LEU A 121 4.40 -13.39 4.67
C LEU A 121 5.55 -14.20 5.27
N ARG A 122 5.26 -15.26 6.03
CA ARG A 122 6.27 -16.11 6.66
C ARG A 122 7.25 -16.68 5.62
N LEU A 123 6.71 -17.26 4.55
CA LEU A 123 7.51 -17.82 3.46
C LEU A 123 8.34 -16.76 2.74
N LEU A 124 7.81 -15.55 2.58
CA LEU A 124 8.52 -14.44 1.96
C LEU A 124 9.68 -13.95 2.85
N LEU A 125 9.45 -13.83 4.16
CA LEU A 125 10.48 -13.45 5.13
C LEU A 125 11.61 -14.49 5.19
N ASP A 126 11.28 -15.78 5.17
CA ASP A 126 12.27 -16.87 5.10
C ASP A 126 13.15 -16.77 3.84
N LYS A 127 12.58 -16.34 2.71
CA LYS A 127 13.32 -16.16 1.45
C LYS A 127 14.19 -14.89 1.45
N THR A 128 13.69 -13.79 1.99
CA THR A 128 14.38 -12.49 1.99
C THR A 128 15.47 -12.39 3.05
N ARG A 129 15.34 -13.11 4.17
CA ARG A 129 16.31 -13.16 5.27
C ARG A 129 16.81 -11.79 5.73
N GLY A 130 15.94 -10.80 5.78
CA GLY A 130 16.29 -9.44 6.20
C GLY A 130 17.17 -8.66 5.22
N THR A 131 17.29 -9.11 3.96
CA THR A 131 18.10 -8.39 2.95
C THR A 131 17.38 -7.18 2.34
N VAL A 132 16.09 -7.08 2.56
CA VAL A 132 15.22 -6.00 2.07
C VAL A 132 14.11 -5.76 3.09
N PRO A 133 13.71 -4.50 3.38
CA PRO A 133 12.54 -4.24 4.20
C PRO A 133 11.28 -4.83 3.55
N VAL A 134 10.47 -5.54 4.34
CA VAL A 134 9.19 -6.13 3.92
C VAL A 134 8.05 -5.44 4.66
N ILE A 135 7.13 -4.83 3.91
CA ILE A 135 5.93 -4.18 4.44
C ILE A 135 4.67 -4.94 4.04
N PHE A 136 3.84 -5.25 5.03
CA PHE A 136 2.63 -6.03 4.82
C PHE A 136 1.45 -5.13 4.45
N THR A 137 0.69 -5.50 3.40
CA THR A 137 -0.47 -4.73 2.95
C THR A 137 -1.65 -4.95 3.89
N VAL A 138 -2.19 -3.84 4.43
CA VAL A 138 -3.35 -3.82 5.33
C VAL A 138 -4.39 -2.85 4.78
N PHE A 139 -5.65 -3.25 4.73
CA PHE A 139 -6.74 -2.35 4.34
C PHE A 139 -7.32 -1.66 5.57
N SER A 140 -7.72 -0.39 5.40
CA SER A 140 -8.41 0.36 6.44
C SER A 140 -9.75 -0.33 6.81
N PRO A 141 -10.18 -0.27 8.08
CA PRO A 141 -11.47 -0.84 8.49
C PRO A 141 -12.66 -0.32 7.67
N LEU A 142 -12.69 0.97 7.36
CA LEU A 142 -13.75 1.55 6.52
C LEU A 142 -13.72 1.00 5.09
N THR A 143 -12.52 0.75 4.52
CA THR A 143 -12.38 0.11 3.20
C THR A 143 -12.95 -1.32 3.22
N THR A 144 -12.64 -2.08 4.27
CA THR A 144 -13.17 -3.43 4.47
C THR A 144 -14.68 -3.40 4.66
N ALA A 145 -15.19 -2.51 5.52
CA ALA A 145 -16.63 -2.34 5.73
C ALA A 145 -17.39 -2.00 4.44
N TYR A 146 -16.85 -1.09 3.63
CA TYR A 146 -17.45 -0.74 2.34
C TYR A 146 -17.49 -1.90 1.35
N LYS A 147 -16.47 -2.77 1.36
CA LYS A 147 -16.50 -4.01 0.56
C LYS A 147 -17.53 -5.01 1.06
N LEU A 148 -17.76 -5.08 2.39
CA LEU A 148 -18.80 -5.92 3.00
C LEU A 148 -20.22 -5.36 2.77
N CYS A 149 -20.35 -4.05 2.60
CA CYS A 149 -21.63 -3.39 2.33
C CYS A 149 -21.40 -2.08 1.57
N PRO A 150 -21.55 -2.07 0.23
CA PRO A 150 -21.48 -0.83 -0.56
C PRO A 150 -22.54 0.22 -0.17
N ASP A 151 -23.66 -0.21 0.44
CA ASP A 151 -24.72 0.66 0.97
C ASP A 151 -24.40 1.28 2.34
N LEU A 152 -23.19 1.11 2.88
CA LEU A 152 -22.79 1.58 4.19
C LEU A 152 -23.13 3.05 4.46
N MET A 153 -22.86 3.94 3.51
CA MET A 153 -23.15 5.37 3.65
C MET A 153 -24.67 5.64 3.71
N ARG A 154 -25.45 4.85 2.95
CA ARG A 154 -26.92 4.92 3.01
C ARG A 154 -27.44 4.49 4.36
N HIS A 155 -26.93 3.39 4.95
CA HIS A 155 -27.29 2.95 6.30
C HIS A 155 -27.05 4.04 7.35
N VAL A 156 -25.91 4.75 7.26
CA VAL A 156 -25.63 5.89 8.15
C VAL A 156 -26.65 7.02 7.95
N ALA A 157 -26.94 7.38 6.69
CA ALA A 157 -27.91 8.45 6.38
C ALA A 157 -29.33 8.12 6.82
N GLU A 158 -29.70 6.85 6.88
CA GLU A 158 -30.99 6.34 7.38
C GLU A 158 -31.03 6.28 8.92
N GLY A 159 -29.96 6.67 9.64
CA GLY A 159 -29.94 6.75 11.10
C GLY A 159 -29.33 5.52 11.80
N PHE A 160 -28.74 4.57 11.07
CA PHE A 160 -28.14 3.35 11.61
C PHE A 160 -26.61 3.48 11.82
N GLY A 161 -26.16 4.67 12.20
CA GLY A 161 -24.74 4.95 12.39
C GLY A 161 -24.09 4.12 13.50
N GLU A 162 -24.81 3.81 14.59
CA GLU A 162 -24.29 3.02 15.69
C GLU A 162 -24.12 1.54 15.31
N GLU A 163 -25.00 0.99 14.51
CA GLU A 163 -24.88 -0.35 13.94
C GLU A 163 -23.65 -0.45 13.04
N VAL A 164 -23.45 0.52 12.16
CA VAL A 164 -22.24 0.61 11.30
C VAL A 164 -20.98 0.70 12.17
N LYS A 165 -20.98 1.51 13.24
CA LYS A 165 -19.85 1.60 14.18
C LYS A 165 -19.59 0.28 14.90
N ALA A 166 -20.62 -0.52 15.21
CA ALA A 166 -20.43 -1.85 15.79
C ALA A 166 -19.66 -2.77 14.85
N GLY A 167 -20.06 -2.84 13.57
CA GLY A 167 -19.33 -3.60 12.55
C GLY A 167 -17.91 -3.09 12.35
N LEU A 168 -17.70 -1.77 12.31
CA LEU A 168 -16.37 -1.16 12.21
C LEU A 168 -15.47 -1.54 13.41
N ARG A 169 -16.02 -1.66 14.63
CA ARG A 169 -15.26 -2.13 15.81
C ARG A 169 -14.78 -3.57 15.63
N ALA A 170 -15.65 -4.48 15.20
CA ALA A 170 -15.29 -5.88 14.96
C ALA A 170 -14.20 -6.03 13.89
N ILE A 171 -14.34 -5.30 12.78
CA ILE A 171 -13.33 -5.26 11.69
C ILE A 171 -12.01 -4.70 12.22
N THR A 172 -12.06 -3.62 13.00
CA THR A 172 -10.86 -2.96 13.55
C THR A 172 -10.11 -3.88 14.50
N GLU A 173 -10.81 -4.60 15.37
CA GLU A 173 -10.21 -5.56 16.31
C GLU A 173 -9.44 -6.64 15.56
N SER A 174 -10.06 -7.25 14.54
CA SER A 174 -9.41 -8.26 13.70
C SER A 174 -8.20 -7.68 12.95
N THR A 175 -8.31 -6.45 12.44
CA THR A 175 -7.24 -5.79 11.69
C THR A 175 -6.08 -5.43 12.62
N CYS A 176 -6.34 -4.95 13.83
CA CYS A 176 -5.30 -4.69 14.84
C CYS A 176 -4.56 -5.98 15.23
N ALA A 177 -5.28 -7.08 15.45
CA ALA A 177 -4.68 -8.38 15.75
C ALA A 177 -3.80 -8.87 14.60
N LEU A 178 -4.24 -8.71 13.34
CA LEU A 178 -3.43 -9.02 12.17
C LEU A 178 -2.16 -8.17 12.12
N VAL A 179 -2.27 -6.86 12.32
CA VAL A 179 -1.11 -5.95 12.31
C VAL A 179 -0.09 -6.34 13.37
N GLN A 180 -0.52 -6.56 14.61
CA GLN A 180 0.38 -7.03 15.68
C GLN A 180 1.09 -8.32 15.28
N ARG A 181 0.33 -9.28 14.76
CA ARG A 181 0.86 -10.59 14.37
C ARG A 181 1.89 -10.50 13.25
N VAL A 182 1.65 -9.74 12.18
CA VAL A 182 2.60 -9.63 11.07
C VAL A 182 3.88 -8.89 11.46
N ILE A 183 3.81 -7.92 12.39
CA ILE A 183 4.99 -7.27 12.95
C ILE A 183 5.79 -8.24 13.84
N GLU A 184 5.12 -9.02 14.70
CA GLU A 184 5.76 -10.07 15.51
C GLU A 184 6.46 -11.13 14.64
N MET A 185 5.93 -11.43 13.46
CA MET A 185 6.54 -12.35 12.50
C MET A 185 7.79 -11.77 11.84
N GLY A 186 8.03 -10.46 11.92
CA GLY A 186 9.23 -9.80 11.40
C GLY A 186 9.00 -8.90 10.18
N ALA A 187 7.75 -8.51 9.88
CA ALA A 187 7.52 -7.44 8.91
C ALA A 187 8.07 -6.12 9.46
N ASP A 188 8.73 -5.34 8.62
CA ASP A 188 9.36 -4.05 8.98
C ASP A 188 8.33 -2.93 9.18
N GLY A 189 7.11 -3.15 8.71
CA GLY A 189 5.99 -2.23 8.81
C GLY A 189 4.79 -2.71 8.02
N ILE A 190 3.80 -1.83 7.90
CA ILE A 190 2.59 -2.06 7.11
C ILE A 190 2.46 -1.06 5.96
N PHE A 191 1.88 -1.51 4.86
CA PHE A 191 1.36 -0.66 3.79
C PHE A 191 -0.13 -0.52 4.00
N PHE A 192 -0.52 0.52 4.77
CA PHE A 192 -1.90 0.77 5.18
C PHE A 192 -2.66 1.49 4.08
N ALA A 193 -3.61 0.80 3.44
CA ALA A 193 -4.35 1.30 2.29
C ALA A 193 -5.76 1.76 2.68
N THR A 194 -6.05 3.05 2.50
CA THR A 194 -7.39 3.62 2.65
C THR A 194 -7.95 4.02 1.29
N GLN A 195 -9.17 3.55 0.98
CA GLN A 195 -9.82 3.77 -0.32
C GLN A 195 -10.97 4.78 -0.25
N LEU A 196 -11.42 5.14 0.96
CA LEU A 196 -12.55 6.06 1.17
C LEU A 196 -12.13 7.43 1.75
N SER A 197 -10.83 7.68 1.85
CA SER A 197 -10.26 8.95 2.31
C SER A 197 -10.13 9.99 1.19
N SER A 198 -11.15 10.13 0.39
CA SER A 198 -11.21 10.99 -0.81
C SER A 198 -12.52 11.77 -0.84
N TYR A 199 -12.45 13.05 -1.20
CA TYR A 199 -13.63 13.89 -1.40
C TYR A 199 -14.53 13.37 -2.56
N ALA A 200 -13.94 12.61 -3.49
CA ALA A 200 -14.73 11.93 -4.52
C ALA A 200 -15.53 10.72 -3.98
N ALA A 201 -15.14 10.17 -2.83
CA ALA A 201 -15.84 9.05 -2.19
C ALA A 201 -16.92 9.50 -1.20
N GLY A 202 -16.76 10.70 -0.59
CA GLY A 202 -17.74 11.21 0.38
C GLY A 202 -17.23 12.44 1.14
N GLU A 203 -18.04 12.90 2.07
CA GLU A 203 -17.76 14.08 2.88
C GLU A 203 -16.66 13.83 3.92
N GLU A 204 -15.87 14.85 4.19
CA GLU A 204 -14.82 14.80 5.21
C GLU A 204 -15.39 14.51 6.61
N SER A 205 -16.56 15.04 6.93
CA SER A 205 -17.26 14.79 8.20
C SER A 205 -17.56 13.31 8.41
N PHE A 206 -18.00 12.62 7.36
CA PHE A 206 -18.22 11.18 7.38
C PHE A 206 -16.91 10.43 7.64
N TYR A 207 -15.86 10.77 6.91
CA TYR A 207 -14.57 10.08 7.10
C TYR A 207 -13.96 10.35 8.49
N ARG A 208 -14.13 11.56 9.04
CA ARG A 208 -13.71 11.89 10.41
C ARG A 208 -14.40 11.03 11.46
N GLU A 209 -15.64 10.64 11.24
CA GLU A 209 -16.43 9.87 12.20
C GLU A 209 -16.29 8.35 11.99
N TYR A 210 -16.34 7.88 10.74
CA TYR A 210 -16.42 6.45 10.39
C TYR A 210 -15.11 5.86 9.83
N GLY A 211 -14.13 6.68 9.49
CA GLY A 211 -12.83 6.24 8.96
C GLY A 211 -11.68 6.49 9.93
N MET A 212 -11.40 7.76 10.19
CA MET A 212 -10.19 8.19 10.88
C MET A 212 -9.95 7.54 12.27
N PRO A 213 -10.95 7.39 13.17
CA PRO A 213 -10.71 6.78 14.48
C PRO A 213 -10.25 5.32 14.38
N TYR A 214 -10.82 4.56 13.46
CA TYR A 214 -10.53 3.16 13.23
C TYR A 214 -9.16 2.98 12.54
N ASP A 215 -8.83 3.86 11.59
CA ASP A 215 -7.51 3.90 10.96
C ASP A 215 -6.41 4.17 11.96
N LEU A 216 -6.61 5.14 12.85
CA LEU A 216 -5.64 5.49 13.90
C LEU A 216 -5.45 4.35 14.90
N ALA A 217 -6.51 3.60 15.24
CA ALA A 217 -6.42 2.41 16.08
C ALA A 217 -5.53 1.34 15.42
N VAL A 218 -5.75 1.05 14.13
CA VAL A 218 -4.94 0.08 13.37
C VAL A 218 -3.47 0.52 13.25
N LEU A 219 -3.23 1.79 12.94
CA LEU A 219 -1.87 2.32 12.85
C LEU A 219 -1.13 2.28 14.19
N SER A 220 -1.86 2.49 15.30
CA SER A 220 -1.30 2.39 16.66
C SER A 220 -0.95 0.96 17.06
N ALA A 221 -1.53 -0.05 16.42
CA ALA A 221 -1.20 -1.45 16.64
C ALA A 221 0.13 -1.87 15.98
N SER A 222 0.68 -1.04 15.07
CA SER A 222 1.95 -1.31 14.40
C SER A 222 3.13 -0.68 15.13
N SER A 223 4.04 -1.49 15.65
CA SER A 223 5.35 -1.06 16.13
C SER A 223 6.43 -1.03 15.03
N GLY A 224 6.06 -1.24 13.77
CA GLY A 224 6.98 -1.25 12.65
C GLY A 224 7.65 0.10 12.41
N TRP A 225 8.93 0.07 11.99
CA TRP A 225 9.71 1.28 11.70
C TRP A 225 9.48 1.85 10.30
N CYS A 226 8.79 1.10 9.43
CA CYS A 226 8.61 1.41 8.02
C CYS A 226 7.12 1.35 7.62
N ASN A 227 6.26 2.07 8.35
CA ASN A 227 4.83 2.14 8.05
C ASN A 227 4.57 3.14 6.92
N VAL A 228 3.78 2.72 5.95
CA VAL A 228 3.34 3.50 4.79
C VAL A 228 1.84 3.74 4.87
N LEU A 229 1.41 4.99 4.72
CA LEU A 229 0.02 5.29 4.40
C LEU A 229 -0.13 5.35 2.87
N HIS A 230 -1.05 4.57 2.31
CA HIS A 230 -1.49 4.68 0.92
C HIS A 230 -2.88 5.29 0.85
N ALA A 231 -2.96 6.55 0.41
CA ALA A 231 -4.20 7.24 0.11
C ALA A 231 -4.60 6.94 -1.34
N HIS A 232 -5.64 6.10 -1.51
CA HIS A 232 -6.08 5.64 -2.82
C HIS A 232 -7.03 6.63 -3.48
N GLY A 233 -6.92 6.74 -4.79
CA GLY A 233 -7.85 7.47 -5.63
C GLY A 233 -7.46 8.92 -5.88
N LYS A 234 -8.42 9.66 -6.43
CA LYS A 234 -8.30 11.09 -6.75
C LYS A 234 -8.87 11.92 -5.62
N ASP A 235 -8.47 13.17 -5.57
CA ASP A 235 -9.00 14.17 -4.64
C ASP A 235 -8.98 13.69 -3.18
N ILE A 236 -7.81 13.24 -2.74
CA ILE A 236 -7.61 12.68 -1.40
C ILE A 236 -7.78 13.74 -0.30
N MET A 237 -8.28 13.34 0.86
CA MET A 237 -8.44 14.20 2.05
C MET A 237 -7.07 14.48 2.69
N PHE A 238 -6.13 15.02 1.90
CA PHE A 238 -4.74 15.24 2.30
C PHE A 238 -4.58 16.03 3.60
N PRO A 239 -5.37 17.09 3.89
CA PRO A 239 -5.26 17.85 5.15
C PRO A 239 -5.45 16.99 6.40
N LEU A 240 -6.24 15.91 6.32
CA LEU A 240 -6.40 14.91 7.39
C LEU A 240 -5.26 13.91 7.40
N LEU A 241 -5.02 13.31 6.24
CA LEU A 241 -4.13 12.17 6.08
C LEU A 241 -2.66 12.51 6.37
N ARG A 242 -2.23 13.74 6.09
CA ARG A 242 -0.86 14.19 6.38
C ARG A 242 -0.46 14.07 7.85
N LYS A 243 -1.44 14.01 8.75
CA LYS A 243 -1.25 13.92 10.21
C LYS A 243 -1.16 12.48 10.72
N TYR A 244 -1.42 11.47 9.88
CA TYR A 244 -1.39 10.08 10.28
C TYR A 244 0.01 9.67 10.79
N PRO A 245 0.11 8.82 11.84
CA PRO A 245 1.36 8.47 12.49
C PRO A 245 2.13 7.39 11.69
N VAL A 246 2.57 7.73 10.49
CA VAL A 246 3.34 6.88 9.59
C VAL A 246 4.65 7.55 9.20
N GLN A 247 5.64 6.78 8.79
CA GLN A 247 6.94 7.27 8.33
C GLN A 247 6.93 7.68 6.86
N ILE A 248 6.08 7.03 6.06
CA ILE A 248 6.06 7.17 4.61
C ILE A 248 4.64 7.48 4.14
N PHE A 249 4.53 8.40 3.18
CA PHE A 249 3.25 8.77 2.55
C PHE A 249 3.26 8.38 1.07
N ASN A 250 2.23 7.64 0.62
CA ASN A 250 2.02 7.22 -0.76
C ASN A 250 0.62 7.58 -1.23
N TRP A 251 0.49 8.09 -2.44
CA TRP A 251 -0.77 8.39 -3.11
C TRP A 251 -0.60 8.38 -4.63
N HIS A 252 -1.66 8.60 -5.37
CA HIS A 252 -1.63 8.73 -6.83
C HIS A 252 -1.08 10.12 -7.25
N ALA A 253 0.21 10.38 -7.01
CA ALA A 253 0.84 11.69 -7.08
C ALA A 253 0.67 12.43 -8.42
N TRP A 254 0.48 11.70 -9.51
CA TRP A 254 0.27 12.30 -10.85
C TRP A 254 -1.22 12.36 -11.25
N GLU A 255 -2.10 11.84 -10.40
CA GLU A 255 -3.55 11.83 -10.62
C GLU A 255 -4.29 12.70 -9.60
N SER A 256 -3.65 13.07 -8.49
CA SER A 256 -4.24 13.78 -7.35
C SER A 256 -3.23 14.69 -6.67
N LEU A 257 -3.68 15.87 -6.29
CA LEU A 257 -2.90 16.76 -5.43
C LEU A 257 -2.70 16.16 -4.03
N PRO A 258 -1.68 16.60 -3.29
CA PRO A 258 -0.72 17.67 -3.60
C PRO A 258 0.38 17.21 -4.58
N GLU A 259 1.16 18.18 -5.09
CA GLU A 259 2.40 17.91 -5.80
C GLU A 259 3.44 17.24 -4.86
N ILE A 260 4.46 16.60 -5.44
CA ILE A 260 5.42 15.77 -4.67
C ILE A 260 6.21 16.59 -3.65
N ASP A 261 6.74 17.73 -4.05
CA ASP A 261 7.48 18.64 -3.17
C ASP A 261 6.59 19.29 -2.11
N GLU A 262 5.36 19.64 -2.46
CA GLU A 262 4.36 20.15 -1.51
C GLU A 262 4.00 19.07 -0.47
N ALA A 263 3.73 17.83 -0.90
CA ALA A 263 3.45 16.71 0.00
C ALA A 263 4.61 16.47 0.97
N GLN A 264 5.85 16.51 0.48
CA GLN A 264 7.05 16.33 1.29
C GLN A 264 7.18 17.46 2.33
N ALA A 265 7.00 18.71 1.92
CA ALA A 265 7.08 19.86 2.80
C ALA A 265 5.99 19.85 3.88
N LEU A 266 4.74 19.56 3.50
CA LEU A 266 3.58 19.62 4.40
C LEU A 266 3.48 18.43 5.35
N THR A 267 3.97 17.26 4.96
CA THR A 267 3.97 16.07 5.83
C THR A 267 5.23 15.97 6.68
N GLY A 268 6.37 16.46 6.18
CA GLY A 268 7.69 16.21 6.74
C GLY A 268 8.14 14.75 6.63
N LYS A 269 7.33 13.89 5.98
CA LYS A 269 7.54 12.43 5.84
C LYS A 269 8.40 12.10 4.61
N CYS A 270 8.86 10.85 4.54
CA CYS A 270 9.37 10.28 3.31
C CYS A 270 8.20 10.06 2.34
N ILE A 271 8.39 10.43 1.08
CA ILE A 271 7.38 10.29 0.03
C ILE A 271 7.68 9.04 -0.79
N MET A 272 6.69 8.14 -0.89
CA MET A 272 6.77 6.95 -1.72
C MET A 272 5.89 7.16 -2.96
N ALA A 273 6.45 7.76 -4.02
CA ALA A 273 5.72 8.22 -5.20
C ALA A 273 6.66 8.43 -6.40
N GLY A 274 6.16 9.06 -7.46
CA GLY A 274 6.97 9.58 -8.57
C GLY A 274 6.87 8.79 -9.86
N LEU A 275 6.27 7.60 -9.84
CA LEU A 275 5.92 6.86 -11.05
C LEU A 275 4.41 6.85 -11.25
N GLU A 276 3.97 6.99 -12.49
CA GLU A 276 2.57 6.81 -12.83
C GLU A 276 2.36 5.36 -13.32
N ARG A 277 1.49 4.62 -12.62
CA ARG A 277 1.25 3.19 -12.88
C ARG A 277 0.77 2.90 -14.30
N MET A 278 -0.02 3.82 -14.89
CA MET A 278 -0.56 3.65 -16.22
C MET A 278 0.49 3.94 -17.33
N ASP A 279 1.54 4.73 -17.02
CA ASP A 279 2.69 4.88 -17.92
C ASP A 279 3.48 3.57 -17.98
N ILE A 280 3.66 2.91 -16.84
CA ILE A 280 4.31 1.60 -16.76
C ILE A 280 3.45 0.54 -17.46
N THR A 281 2.16 0.46 -17.13
CA THR A 281 1.23 -0.50 -17.75
C THR A 281 1.15 -0.33 -19.28
N GLY A 282 1.13 0.92 -19.75
CA GLY A 282 1.05 1.26 -21.17
C GLY A 282 2.40 1.27 -21.92
N GLY A 283 3.52 1.01 -21.24
CA GLY A 283 4.85 0.98 -21.83
C GLY A 283 5.37 2.34 -22.30
N ARG A 284 4.91 3.44 -21.70
CA ARG A 284 5.22 4.82 -22.11
C ARG A 284 6.58 5.27 -21.56
N LYS A 285 7.66 4.87 -22.25
CA LYS A 285 9.05 5.08 -21.79
C LYS A 285 9.38 6.57 -21.56
N ASN A 286 8.97 7.46 -22.45
CA ASN A 286 9.27 8.90 -22.35
C ASN A 286 8.58 9.52 -21.12
N GLU A 287 7.34 9.16 -20.86
CA GLU A 287 6.58 9.60 -19.68
C GLU A 287 7.21 9.07 -18.39
N ILE A 288 7.64 7.80 -18.39
CA ILE A 288 8.36 7.21 -17.26
C ILE A 288 9.64 8.01 -16.95
N GLU A 289 10.47 8.30 -17.97
CA GLU A 289 11.68 9.11 -17.80
C GLU A 289 11.35 10.52 -17.29
N TYR A 290 10.34 11.17 -17.85
CA TYR A 290 9.88 12.49 -17.41
C TYR A 290 9.44 12.49 -15.95
N ARG A 291 8.62 11.48 -15.52
CA ARG A 291 8.16 11.36 -14.13
C ARG A 291 9.32 11.15 -13.16
N ILE A 292 10.28 10.30 -13.51
CA ILE A 292 11.49 10.09 -12.72
C ILE A 292 12.29 11.38 -12.61
N TYR A 293 12.54 12.06 -13.72
CA TYR A 293 13.29 13.32 -13.75
C TYR A 293 12.63 14.37 -12.85
N GLU A 294 11.34 14.62 -13.03
CA GLU A 294 10.61 15.61 -12.24
C GLU A 294 10.59 15.29 -10.75
N THR A 295 10.38 14.02 -10.39
CA THR A 295 10.42 13.59 -8.99
C THR A 295 11.79 13.85 -8.36
N LEU A 296 12.87 13.48 -9.04
CA LEU A 296 14.22 13.70 -8.53
C LEU A 296 14.61 15.18 -8.52
N ARG A 297 14.11 15.97 -9.48
CA ARG A 297 14.30 17.43 -9.51
C ARG A 297 13.62 18.12 -8.33
N GLN A 298 12.36 17.77 -8.05
CA GLN A 298 11.56 18.34 -6.96
C GLN A 298 12.13 17.98 -5.59
N THR A 299 12.50 16.71 -5.38
CA THR A 299 12.93 16.20 -4.07
C THR A 299 14.44 16.31 -3.82
N GLY A 300 15.24 16.58 -4.86
CA GLY A 300 16.71 16.50 -4.78
C GLY A 300 17.21 15.09 -4.40
N GLY A 301 16.39 14.05 -4.61
CA GLY A 301 16.67 12.67 -4.21
C GLY A 301 16.64 12.43 -2.71
N ARG A 302 16.01 13.32 -1.93
CA ARG A 302 15.92 13.25 -0.47
C ARG A 302 14.50 12.95 -0.01
N LYS A 303 14.36 12.18 1.07
CA LYS A 303 13.05 11.79 1.61
C LYS A 303 12.10 11.28 0.53
N VAL A 304 12.61 10.49 -0.40
CA VAL A 304 11.85 9.91 -1.49
C VAL A 304 12.21 8.45 -1.73
N ILE A 305 11.20 7.64 -1.98
CA ILE A 305 11.28 6.28 -2.51
C ILE A 305 10.51 6.32 -3.83
N LEU A 306 11.19 6.17 -4.94
CA LEU A 306 10.54 6.22 -6.25
C LEU A 306 9.63 5.00 -6.40
N SER A 307 8.34 5.24 -6.62
CA SER A 307 7.35 4.17 -6.73
C SER A 307 6.12 4.59 -7.52
N PRO A 308 5.33 3.63 -8.02
CA PRO A 308 3.99 3.94 -8.52
C PRO A 308 3.09 4.43 -7.39
N GLY A 309 2.09 5.24 -7.72
CA GLY A 309 1.06 5.69 -6.78
C GLY A 309 0.08 4.58 -6.41
N CYS A 310 -0.03 3.53 -7.22
CA CYS A 310 -0.87 2.37 -6.97
C CYS A 310 -0.34 1.15 -7.76
N VAL A 311 -1.10 0.06 -7.77
CA VAL A 311 -0.79 -1.22 -8.40
C VAL A 311 -0.56 -1.08 -9.90
N ILE A 312 0.57 -1.58 -10.41
CA ILE A 312 0.82 -1.79 -11.84
C ILE A 312 -0.10 -2.93 -12.30
N ARG A 313 -0.84 -2.72 -13.38
CA ARG A 313 -1.83 -3.69 -13.84
C ARG A 313 -1.18 -4.94 -14.43
N TYR A 314 -1.78 -6.07 -14.15
CA TYR A 314 -1.45 -7.34 -14.77
C TYR A 314 -2.12 -7.44 -16.18
N PRO A 315 -1.53 -8.12 -17.19
CA PRO A 315 -0.22 -8.78 -17.14
C PRO A 315 0.94 -7.78 -17.12
N LEU A 316 2.03 -8.15 -16.45
CA LEU A 316 3.21 -7.30 -16.33
C LEU A 316 4.02 -7.28 -17.61
N ASN A 317 4.48 -6.09 -18.00
CA ASN A 317 5.46 -5.92 -19.06
C ASN A 317 6.87 -5.91 -18.47
N GLU A 318 7.55 -7.05 -18.50
CA GLU A 318 8.88 -7.24 -17.90
C GLU A 318 9.94 -6.29 -18.45
N GLU A 319 9.91 -6.00 -19.75
CA GLU A 319 10.82 -5.06 -20.40
C GLU A 319 10.66 -3.66 -19.80
N ILE A 320 9.43 -3.22 -19.60
CA ILE A 320 9.15 -1.90 -19.02
C ILE A 320 9.52 -1.83 -17.54
N LEU A 321 9.31 -2.89 -16.78
CA LEU A 321 9.74 -2.93 -15.37
C LEU A 321 11.26 -2.84 -15.26
N ALA A 322 12.00 -3.56 -16.11
CA ALA A 322 13.46 -3.45 -16.18
C ALA A 322 13.92 -2.05 -16.64
N PHE A 323 13.18 -1.45 -17.60
CA PHE A 323 13.44 -0.10 -18.08
C PHE A 323 13.33 0.95 -16.98
N VAL A 324 12.34 0.85 -16.08
CA VAL A 324 12.18 1.79 -14.93
C VAL A 324 13.46 1.88 -14.12
N ARG A 325 14.05 0.74 -13.75
CA ARG A 325 15.31 0.71 -12.99
C ARG A 325 16.47 1.36 -13.76
N LYS A 326 16.59 1.04 -15.04
CA LYS A 326 17.62 1.61 -15.92
C LYS A 326 17.48 3.13 -16.01
N ALA A 327 16.30 3.61 -16.36
CA ALA A 327 15.99 5.05 -16.49
C ALA A 327 16.26 5.80 -15.18
N LYS A 328 15.82 5.24 -14.04
CA LYS A 328 16.10 5.80 -12.71
C LYS A 328 17.59 6.01 -12.49
N ASN A 329 18.42 5.00 -12.74
CA ASN A 329 19.85 5.09 -12.50
C ASN A 329 20.54 6.13 -13.42
N GLU A 330 20.17 6.15 -14.70
CA GLU A 330 20.74 7.10 -15.67
C GLU A 330 20.35 8.55 -15.34
N ILE A 331 19.10 8.79 -14.97
CA ILE A 331 18.61 10.13 -14.60
C ILE A 331 19.24 10.59 -13.28
N GLU A 332 19.31 9.70 -12.28
CA GLU A 332 19.96 9.98 -11.00
C GLU A 332 21.43 10.38 -11.19
N GLU A 333 22.18 9.65 -12.01
CA GLU A 333 23.58 9.97 -12.31
C GLU A 333 23.71 11.34 -12.95
N LYS A 334 22.91 11.65 -13.95
CA LYS A 334 22.93 12.95 -14.66
C LYS A 334 22.53 14.12 -13.77
N LEU A 335 21.49 13.93 -12.93
CA LEU A 335 20.87 15.03 -12.20
C LEU A 335 21.50 15.29 -10.82
N LEU A 336 21.87 14.22 -10.09
CA LEU A 336 22.26 14.30 -8.70
C LEU A 336 23.76 14.05 -8.44
N LYS A 337 24.41 13.20 -9.26
CA LYS A 337 25.82 12.84 -9.07
C LYS A 337 26.79 13.69 -9.89
N ALA A 338 26.30 14.42 -10.88
CA ALA A 338 27.08 15.37 -11.66
C ALA A 338 27.31 16.73 -10.96
N ARG A 339 26.57 16.99 -9.85
CA ARG A 339 26.74 18.13 -8.96
C ARG A 339 27.75 17.80 -7.86
#